data_ce9745182fdd84dca5db83c3f893ab54
#
_entry.id   ce9745182fdd84dca5db83c3f893ab54
#
_cell.length_a   1.000
_cell.length_b   1.000
_cell.length_c   1.000
_cell.angle_alpha   90.00
_cell.angle_beta   90.00
_cell.angle_gamma   90.00
#
_symmetry.space_group_name_H-M   'P 1'
#
loop_
_entity.id
_entity.type
_entity.pdbx_description
1 polymer ?
#
loop_
_entity_poly.entity_id
_entity_poly.type
_entity_poly.pdbx_seq_one_letter_code
_entity_poly.pdbx_strand_id
1 'polypeptide(L)'
;MNLSFADLRAGFYATVRAPIVQILGWLCLLGATYPQMYDKDYKLPQHFDVYVYWYALNNWFSGNSLYDWYALPDYKMYPFTYPPFGAWALSPLTWFDYETAARLMIMAIALQTAVIVALVGRSLGWSWGSAFAIAPWVAILVQQCLEPFTQSVGFAQVNTAMMALVMIDVAAPPSWKGRGVASGLAAAIKLTPAIAVLIFLLRRQWRSAITMVATSLAVTLLSWVISPGESARFFFDAMWDPQRAGDAYYTSNQNLKGFVARALPENAWSIAWAITVALALVAAVWLCLRIQAAATSVVTSRSASDDAAPDVVATTPATPVLPENLATLLTAAVIMTLGLLVSPITWSHHWVWGLASVVALIAVALRLKSAPLAAVALVQGALFIMAPHWWFSHGQVNELHWNVAEQLVGSSYTLAAIASGVALAWALPMQATARLGWNSLRRTNAPI
;
A
#
# COMPACT_ATOMS: atom_id res chain seq x y z
N MET A 1 26.24 2.60 36.39
CA MET A 1 25.17 3.53 35.99
C MET A 1 24.12 2.71 35.25
N ASN A 2 23.07 2.24 35.93
CA ASN A 2 22.03 1.44 35.28
C ASN A 2 20.99 2.38 34.69
N LEU A 3 21.16 2.69 33.40
CA LEU A 3 20.16 3.43 32.64
C LEU A 3 18.91 2.54 32.49
N SER A 4 17.76 3.04 32.89
CA SER A 4 16.49 2.35 32.64
C SER A 4 16.13 2.38 31.14
N PHE A 5 15.30 1.44 30.69
CA PHE A 5 14.80 1.45 29.31
C PHE A 5 14.03 2.77 28.99
N ALA A 6 13.40 3.38 29.98
CA ALA A 6 12.73 4.68 29.86
C ALA A 6 13.74 5.80 29.60
N ASP A 7 14.89 5.80 30.31
CA ASP A 7 15.96 6.81 30.09
C ASP A 7 16.61 6.67 28.74
N LEU A 8 16.88 5.44 28.28
CA LEU A 8 17.39 5.16 26.95
C LEU A 8 16.42 5.64 25.85
N ARG A 9 15.13 5.39 26.03
CA ARG A 9 14.09 5.86 25.13
C ARG A 9 14.00 7.38 25.10
N ALA A 10 14.00 8.04 26.25
CA ALA A 10 13.98 9.50 26.35
C ALA A 10 15.22 10.14 25.70
N GLY A 11 16.40 9.59 25.98
CA GLY A 11 17.65 10.03 25.37
C GLY A 11 17.66 9.86 23.83
N PHE A 12 17.21 8.72 23.34
CA PHE A 12 17.06 8.49 21.91
C PHE A 12 16.15 9.54 21.24
N TYR A 13 14.95 9.78 21.79
CA TYR A 13 14.04 10.78 21.22
C TYR A 13 14.59 12.21 21.30
N ALA A 14 15.32 12.56 22.36
CA ALA A 14 15.97 13.86 22.47
C ALA A 14 17.03 14.03 21.39
N THR A 15 17.87 13.00 21.17
CA THR A 15 18.93 13.01 20.15
C THR A 15 18.34 13.14 18.74
N VAL A 16 17.35 12.30 18.38
CA VAL A 16 16.77 12.31 17.01
C VAL A 16 16.07 13.64 16.71
N ARG A 17 15.53 14.31 17.75
CA ARG A 17 14.86 15.61 17.60
C ARG A 17 15.81 16.80 17.56
N ALA A 18 17.10 16.62 17.84
CA ALA A 18 18.06 17.70 17.72
C ALA A 18 18.09 18.23 16.27
N PRO A 19 18.00 19.56 16.03
CA PRO A 19 17.91 20.12 14.69
C PRO A 19 19.03 19.65 13.75
N ILE A 20 20.23 19.55 14.26
CA ILE A 20 21.39 19.07 13.49
C ILE A 20 21.21 17.63 13.02
N VAL A 21 20.66 16.74 13.86
CA VAL A 21 20.41 15.32 13.52
C VAL A 21 19.30 15.21 12.48
N GLN A 22 18.28 16.05 12.55
CA GLN A 22 17.23 16.13 11.54
C GLN A 22 17.80 16.60 10.19
N ILE A 23 18.54 17.70 10.18
CA ILE A 23 19.18 18.20 8.94
C ILE A 23 20.07 17.12 8.33
N LEU A 24 20.92 16.49 9.14
CA LEU A 24 21.77 15.39 8.67
C LEU A 24 20.95 14.22 8.12
N GLY A 25 19.83 13.84 8.77
CA GLY A 25 18.95 12.77 8.28
C GLY A 25 18.41 13.06 6.87
N TRP A 26 17.91 14.27 6.63
CA TRP A 26 17.42 14.67 5.31
C TRP A 26 18.55 14.77 4.27
N LEU A 27 19.72 15.31 4.63
CA LEU A 27 20.87 15.34 3.74
C LEU A 27 21.40 13.93 3.42
N CYS A 28 21.42 13.02 4.40
CA CYS A 28 21.78 11.63 4.18
C CYS A 28 20.77 10.91 3.27
N LEU A 29 19.47 11.17 3.41
CA LEU A 29 18.45 10.60 2.52
C LEU A 29 18.69 11.04 1.06
N LEU A 30 18.91 12.33 0.83
CA LEU A 30 19.20 12.86 -0.50
C LEU A 30 20.53 12.32 -1.03
N GLY A 31 21.57 12.24 -0.19
CA GLY A 31 22.87 11.68 -0.55
C GLY A 31 22.82 10.19 -0.88
N ALA A 32 22.03 9.40 -0.15
CA ALA A 32 21.83 7.98 -0.43
C ALA A 32 21.03 7.72 -1.72
N THR A 33 20.20 8.70 -2.11
CA THR A 33 19.40 8.62 -3.35
C THR A 33 20.22 9.08 -4.58
N TYR A 34 21.24 9.90 -4.39
CA TYR A 34 22.04 10.49 -5.45
C TYR A 34 22.67 9.46 -6.42
N PRO A 35 23.32 8.35 -5.97
CA PRO A 35 23.87 7.35 -6.88
C PRO A 35 22.81 6.74 -7.82
N GLN A 36 21.60 6.55 -7.33
CA GLN A 36 20.49 5.96 -8.09
C GLN A 36 20.02 6.85 -9.26
N MET A 37 20.31 8.16 -9.20
CA MET A 37 20.01 9.10 -10.28
C MET A 37 20.99 8.99 -11.47
N TYR A 38 22.13 8.32 -11.29
CA TYR A 38 23.22 8.24 -12.26
C TYR A 38 23.65 6.79 -12.54
N ASP A 39 22.89 5.80 -12.07
CA ASP A 39 23.19 4.39 -12.30
C ASP A 39 23.06 4.05 -13.79
N LYS A 40 24.18 3.57 -14.39
CA LYS A 40 24.29 3.28 -15.83
C LYS A 40 24.17 1.80 -16.18
N ASP A 41 24.00 0.92 -15.17
CA ASP A 41 24.09 -0.53 -15.36
C ASP A 41 22.80 -1.20 -15.83
N TYR A 42 21.72 -0.45 -16.05
CA TYR A 42 20.46 -0.99 -16.57
C TYR A 42 20.51 -1.19 -18.10
N LYS A 43 20.21 -2.41 -18.56
CA LYS A 43 20.13 -2.79 -20.00
C LYS A 43 18.95 -2.20 -20.77
N LEU A 44 17.95 -1.63 -20.07
CA LEU A 44 16.83 -0.86 -20.64
C LEU A 44 17.12 0.63 -20.43
N PRO A 45 16.39 1.56 -21.10
CA PRO A 45 16.47 2.97 -20.75
C PRO A 45 16.37 3.14 -19.24
N GLN A 46 17.31 3.85 -18.63
CA GLN A 46 17.30 4.10 -17.21
C GLN A 46 15.94 4.64 -16.80
N HIS A 47 15.39 4.13 -15.65
CA HIS A 47 14.12 4.60 -15.12
C HIS A 47 12.95 4.41 -16.09
N PHE A 48 12.73 3.16 -16.47
CA PHE A 48 11.86 2.77 -17.58
C PHE A 48 10.43 3.31 -17.48
N ASP A 49 9.83 3.40 -16.29
CA ASP A 49 8.46 3.90 -16.19
C ASP A 49 8.37 5.41 -16.46
N VAL A 50 9.31 6.21 -15.94
CA VAL A 50 9.34 7.63 -16.29
C VAL A 50 9.71 7.85 -17.77
N TYR A 51 10.46 6.93 -18.39
CA TYR A 51 10.66 6.93 -19.84
C TYR A 51 9.31 6.82 -20.56
N VAL A 52 8.49 5.85 -20.18
CA VAL A 52 7.14 5.69 -20.74
C VAL A 52 6.30 6.94 -20.51
N TYR A 53 6.30 7.49 -19.30
CA TYR A 53 5.52 8.69 -18.98
C TYR A 53 5.97 9.88 -19.82
N TRP A 54 7.26 10.17 -19.83
CA TRP A 54 7.82 11.35 -20.49
C TRP A 54 7.61 11.33 -22.00
N TYR A 55 7.94 10.20 -22.64
CA TYR A 55 7.81 10.09 -24.10
C TYR A 55 6.35 10.01 -24.57
N ALA A 56 5.48 9.29 -23.87
CA ALA A 56 4.06 9.24 -24.18
C ALA A 56 3.40 10.61 -24.04
N LEU A 57 3.73 11.38 -23.00
CA LEU A 57 3.20 12.72 -22.78
C LEU A 57 3.69 13.71 -23.84
N ASN A 58 4.98 13.69 -24.19
CA ASN A 58 5.51 14.55 -25.27
C ASN A 58 4.89 14.20 -26.62
N ASN A 59 4.68 12.91 -26.92
CA ASN A 59 3.97 12.47 -28.11
C ASN A 59 2.53 13.01 -28.12
N TRP A 60 1.83 12.93 -26.98
CA TRP A 60 0.47 13.47 -26.85
C TRP A 60 0.41 14.98 -27.07
N PHE A 61 1.28 15.75 -26.42
CA PHE A 61 1.36 17.21 -26.59
C PHE A 61 1.82 17.66 -27.97
N SER A 62 2.40 16.74 -28.78
CA SER A 62 2.70 16.97 -30.20
C SER A 62 1.50 16.68 -31.10
N GLY A 63 0.30 16.39 -30.54
CA GLY A 63 -0.94 16.19 -31.29
C GLY A 63 -1.26 14.75 -31.64
N ASN A 64 -0.49 13.77 -31.15
CA ASN A 64 -0.75 12.35 -31.36
C ASN A 64 -1.58 11.75 -30.21
N SER A 65 -2.03 10.49 -30.35
CA SER A 65 -2.74 9.78 -29.28
C SER A 65 -1.81 9.39 -28.13
N LEU A 66 -2.27 9.62 -26.88
CA LEU A 66 -1.58 9.19 -25.68
C LEU A 66 -1.50 7.68 -25.54
N TYR A 67 -2.58 6.97 -25.90
CA TYR A 67 -2.73 5.54 -25.68
C TYR A 67 -2.26 4.67 -26.85
N ASP A 68 -1.94 5.26 -28.00
CA ASP A 68 -1.40 4.55 -29.16
C ASP A 68 0.13 4.69 -29.28
N TRP A 69 0.77 5.29 -28.27
CA TRP A 69 2.21 5.31 -28.13
C TRP A 69 2.70 4.06 -27.39
N TYR A 70 3.82 3.48 -27.83
CA TYR A 70 4.45 2.31 -27.24
C TYR A 70 5.95 2.52 -27.12
N ALA A 71 6.56 2.13 -25.97
CA ALA A 71 8.01 2.21 -25.79
C ALA A 71 8.77 1.26 -26.74
N LEU A 72 8.16 0.12 -27.08
CA LEU A 72 8.63 -0.82 -28.10
C LEU A 72 7.55 -0.95 -29.20
N PRO A 73 7.55 -0.06 -30.21
CA PRO A 73 6.47 0.05 -31.18
C PRO A 73 6.31 -1.20 -32.05
N ASP A 74 7.40 -1.87 -32.43
CA ASP A 74 7.37 -3.08 -33.27
C ASP A 74 6.63 -4.24 -32.57
N TYR A 75 6.61 -4.26 -31.23
CA TYR A 75 5.95 -5.27 -30.42
C TYR A 75 4.67 -4.77 -29.76
N LYS A 76 4.31 -3.51 -29.92
CA LYS A 76 3.21 -2.82 -29.21
C LYS A 76 3.27 -3.01 -27.68
N MET A 77 4.47 -2.94 -27.12
CA MET A 77 4.71 -3.16 -25.70
C MET A 77 4.95 -1.84 -24.95
N TYR A 78 4.60 -1.86 -23.67
CA TYR A 78 4.80 -0.79 -22.70
C TYR A 78 4.15 0.54 -23.10
N PRO A 79 2.82 0.58 -23.30
CA PRO A 79 2.07 1.81 -23.52
C PRO A 79 1.89 2.61 -22.22
N PHE A 80 1.42 3.85 -22.35
CA PHE A 80 0.89 4.59 -21.21
C PHE A 80 -0.40 3.92 -20.71
N THR A 81 -0.47 3.61 -19.40
CA THR A 81 -1.54 2.75 -18.84
C THR A 81 -2.43 3.45 -17.80
N TYR A 82 -2.19 4.73 -17.49
CA TYR A 82 -2.97 5.45 -16.47
C TYR A 82 -4.14 6.22 -17.06
N PRO A 83 -5.19 6.53 -16.24
CA PRO A 83 -6.28 7.40 -16.65
C PRO A 83 -5.78 8.78 -17.16
N PRO A 84 -6.57 9.52 -17.94
CA PRO A 84 -6.18 10.84 -18.44
C PRO A 84 -5.76 11.83 -17.37
N PHE A 85 -6.39 11.79 -16.17
CA PHE A 85 -5.93 12.62 -15.06
C PHE A 85 -4.51 12.25 -14.62
N GLY A 86 -4.12 10.98 -14.68
CA GLY A 86 -2.75 10.56 -14.41
C GLY A 86 -1.75 11.21 -15.38
N ALA A 87 -2.12 11.32 -16.67
CA ALA A 87 -1.33 12.04 -17.66
C ALA A 87 -1.21 13.54 -17.30
N TRP A 88 -2.31 14.19 -16.95
CA TRP A 88 -2.29 15.60 -16.50
C TRP A 88 -1.45 15.78 -15.24
N ALA A 89 -1.54 14.89 -14.26
CA ALA A 89 -0.76 14.94 -13.03
C ALA A 89 0.76 14.78 -13.27
N LEU A 90 1.13 14.01 -14.29
CA LEU A 90 2.52 13.78 -14.68
C LEU A 90 3.03 14.78 -15.73
N SER A 91 2.15 15.59 -16.33
CA SER A 91 2.53 16.54 -17.39
C SER A 91 3.64 17.52 -17.01
N PRO A 92 3.83 17.96 -15.75
CA PRO A 92 4.95 18.82 -15.40
C PRO A 92 6.32 18.21 -15.69
N LEU A 93 6.42 16.88 -15.83
CA LEU A 93 7.68 16.23 -16.22
C LEU A 93 8.15 16.66 -17.61
N THR A 94 7.24 17.01 -18.52
CA THR A 94 7.57 17.45 -19.90
C THR A 94 8.14 18.87 -19.97
N TRP A 95 8.14 19.62 -18.86
CA TRP A 95 8.80 20.93 -18.77
C TRP A 95 10.32 20.82 -18.70
N PHE A 96 10.83 19.62 -18.46
CA PHE A 96 12.25 19.31 -18.32
C PHE A 96 12.68 18.32 -19.40
N ASP A 97 13.98 18.23 -19.67
CA ASP A 97 14.52 17.10 -20.42
C ASP A 97 14.31 15.78 -19.66
N TYR A 98 14.39 14.67 -20.38
CA TYR A 98 14.15 13.34 -19.83
C TYR A 98 14.99 13.01 -18.59
N GLU A 99 16.31 13.33 -18.65
CA GLU A 99 17.19 13.00 -17.53
C GLU A 99 16.86 13.81 -16.27
N THR A 100 16.55 15.10 -16.43
CA THR A 100 16.11 15.97 -15.34
C THR A 100 14.77 15.50 -14.77
N ALA A 101 13.81 15.12 -15.62
CA ALA A 101 12.53 14.57 -15.19
C ALA A 101 12.70 13.27 -14.39
N ALA A 102 13.58 12.36 -14.84
CA ALA A 102 13.89 11.12 -14.13
C ALA A 102 14.51 11.40 -12.75
N ARG A 103 15.49 12.30 -12.68
CA ARG A 103 16.13 12.71 -11.40
C ARG A 103 15.12 13.32 -10.42
N LEU A 104 14.23 14.19 -10.91
CA LEU A 104 13.16 14.77 -10.10
C LEU A 104 12.18 13.70 -9.57
N MET A 105 11.83 12.71 -10.38
CA MET A 105 10.99 11.58 -9.94
C MET A 105 11.67 10.76 -8.86
N ILE A 106 12.95 10.44 -8.99
CA ILE A 106 13.71 9.69 -7.98
C ILE A 106 13.78 10.49 -6.66
N MET A 107 14.06 11.79 -6.74
CA MET A 107 14.03 12.68 -5.59
C MET A 107 12.65 12.70 -4.92
N ALA A 108 11.60 12.80 -5.72
CA ALA A 108 10.22 12.77 -5.23
C ALA A 108 9.92 11.44 -4.50
N ILE A 109 10.37 10.30 -5.04
CA ILE A 109 10.22 8.98 -4.40
C ILE A 109 10.91 8.94 -3.03
N ALA A 110 12.10 9.52 -2.91
CA ALA A 110 12.81 9.59 -1.63
C ALA A 110 12.02 10.39 -0.58
N LEU A 111 11.54 11.57 -0.96
CA LEU A 111 10.71 12.40 -0.09
C LEU A 111 9.37 11.74 0.26
N GLN A 112 8.71 11.13 -0.72
CA GLN A 112 7.47 10.38 -0.51
C GLN A 112 7.68 9.20 0.43
N THR A 113 8.79 8.48 0.33
CA THR A 113 9.12 7.37 1.25
C THR A 113 9.26 7.88 2.68
N ALA A 114 9.94 9.01 2.90
CA ALA A 114 10.01 9.62 4.23
C ALA A 114 8.62 10.06 4.73
N VAL A 115 7.78 10.64 3.88
CA VAL A 115 6.39 10.98 4.23
C VAL A 115 5.60 9.74 4.61
N ILE A 116 5.70 8.64 3.85
CA ILE A 116 5.05 7.36 4.16
C ILE A 116 5.48 6.86 5.54
N VAL A 117 6.78 6.84 5.82
CA VAL A 117 7.31 6.43 7.14
C VAL A 117 6.76 7.30 8.25
N ALA A 118 6.71 8.63 8.07
CA ALA A 118 6.14 9.55 9.04
C ALA A 118 4.64 9.28 9.28
N LEU A 119 3.86 9.04 8.23
CA LEU A 119 2.42 8.77 8.30
C LEU A 119 2.12 7.40 8.94
N VAL A 120 2.94 6.38 8.67
CA VAL A 120 2.87 5.08 9.36
C VAL A 120 3.17 5.27 10.85
N GLY A 121 4.22 6.03 11.20
CA GLY A 121 4.53 6.37 12.60
C GLY A 121 3.38 7.13 13.28
N ARG A 122 2.74 8.06 12.59
CA ARG A 122 1.52 8.76 13.08
C ARG A 122 0.38 7.79 13.37
N SER A 123 0.16 6.84 12.48
CA SER A 123 -0.85 5.79 12.66
C SER A 123 -0.53 4.86 13.85
N LEU A 124 0.74 4.77 14.26
CA LEU A 124 1.18 4.10 15.48
C LEU A 124 1.11 4.98 16.74
N GLY A 125 0.68 6.23 16.60
CA GLY A 125 0.54 7.17 17.72
C GLY A 125 1.78 8.03 18.00
N TRP A 126 2.79 8.05 17.10
CA TRP A 126 3.94 8.95 17.28
C TRP A 126 3.51 10.42 17.14
N SER A 127 4.20 11.32 17.86
CA SER A 127 4.04 12.76 17.62
C SER A 127 4.59 13.15 16.26
N TRP A 128 4.10 14.23 15.66
CA TRP A 128 4.63 14.73 14.38
C TRP A 128 6.14 15.00 14.46
N GLY A 129 6.61 15.60 15.56
CA GLY A 129 8.04 15.86 15.76
C GLY A 129 8.89 14.58 15.76
N SER A 130 8.41 13.49 16.40
CA SER A 130 9.10 12.18 16.38
C SER A 130 9.03 11.53 14.99
N ALA A 131 7.85 11.59 14.36
CA ALA A 131 7.64 11.00 13.04
C ALA A 131 8.57 11.62 11.99
N PHE A 132 8.64 12.96 11.91
CA PHE A 132 9.51 13.64 10.96
C PHE A 132 11.02 13.51 11.30
N ALA A 133 11.37 13.41 12.60
CA ALA A 133 12.76 13.23 13.00
C ALA A 133 13.31 11.85 12.61
N ILE A 134 12.49 10.80 12.67
CA ILE A 134 12.88 9.42 12.38
C ILE A 134 12.72 9.08 10.89
N ALA A 135 11.77 9.74 10.22
CA ALA A 135 11.38 9.41 8.85
C ALA A 135 12.56 9.34 7.84
N PRO A 136 13.49 10.30 7.74
CA PRO A 136 14.55 10.23 6.75
C PRO A 136 15.48 9.04 6.97
N TRP A 137 15.81 8.71 8.22
CA TRP A 137 16.69 7.59 8.57
C TRP A 137 16.08 6.24 8.21
N VAL A 138 14.78 6.05 8.51
CA VAL A 138 14.07 4.83 8.15
C VAL A 138 13.82 4.77 6.64
N ALA A 139 13.56 5.91 5.99
CA ALA A 139 13.37 5.96 4.54
C ALA A 139 14.61 5.51 3.78
N ILE A 140 15.83 5.84 4.24
CA ILE A 140 17.07 5.32 3.66
C ILE A 140 17.06 3.79 3.69
N LEU A 141 16.80 3.19 4.87
CA LEU A 141 16.78 1.73 5.02
C LEU A 141 15.70 1.09 4.14
N VAL A 142 14.51 1.68 4.10
CA VAL A 142 13.40 1.20 3.28
C VAL A 142 13.76 1.20 1.80
N GLN A 143 14.34 2.29 1.29
CA GLN A 143 14.70 2.41 -0.12
C GLN A 143 15.88 1.51 -0.54
N GLN A 144 16.83 1.29 0.37
CA GLN A 144 18.01 0.49 0.06
C GLN A 144 17.80 -1.02 0.27
N CYS A 145 16.88 -1.41 1.17
CA CYS A 145 16.74 -2.80 1.59
C CYS A 145 15.46 -3.47 1.09
N LEU A 146 14.35 -2.74 0.92
CA LEU A 146 13.09 -3.35 0.52
C LEU A 146 12.93 -3.32 -1.01
N GLU A 147 12.96 -4.48 -1.65
CA GLU A 147 12.88 -4.61 -3.11
C GLU A 147 11.73 -3.79 -3.74
N PRO A 148 10.49 -3.74 -3.20
CA PRO A 148 9.44 -2.93 -3.80
C PRO A 148 9.78 -1.43 -3.90
N PHE A 149 10.54 -0.91 -2.95
CA PHE A 149 11.01 0.47 -2.96
C PHE A 149 12.24 0.66 -3.85
N THR A 150 13.19 -0.27 -3.78
CA THR A 150 14.38 -0.26 -4.65
C THR A 150 13.97 -0.31 -6.13
N GLN A 151 13.02 -1.18 -6.48
CA GLN A 151 12.47 -1.26 -7.83
C GLN A 151 11.65 -0.01 -8.20
N SER A 152 10.88 0.56 -7.25
CA SER A 152 10.15 1.81 -7.51
C SER A 152 11.10 2.98 -7.83
N VAL A 153 12.26 3.03 -7.18
CA VAL A 153 13.32 4.00 -7.52
C VAL A 153 13.95 3.66 -8.86
N GLY A 154 14.30 2.39 -9.11
CA GLY A 154 14.92 1.95 -10.36
C GLY A 154 14.06 2.24 -11.59
N PHE A 155 12.73 2.13 -11.49
CA PHE A 155 11.79 2.46 -12.55
C PHE A 155 11.34 3.94 -12.54
N ALA A 156 11.66 4.70 -11.49
CA ALA A 156 11.10 6.03 -11.20
C ALA A 156 9.55 6.02 -11.23
N GLN A 157 8.96 5.09 -10.47
CA GLN A 157 7.54 4.72 -10.51
C GLN A 157 6.68 5.56 -9.53
N VAL A 158 5.43 5.83 -9.88
CA VAL A 158 4.48 6.66 -9.08
C VAL A 158 3.90 5.96 -7.85
N ASN A 159 4.22 4.69 -7.58
CA ASN A 159 3.56 3.90 -6.52
C ASN A 159 3.72 4.50 -5.13
N THR A 160 4.88 5.09 -4.82
CA THR A 160 5.10 5.78 -3.55
C THR A 160 4.21 7.02 -3.40
N ALA A 161 3.98 7.77 -4.49
CA ALA A 161 3.03 8.88 -4.48
C ALA A 161 1.60 8.38 -4.18
N MET A 162 1.17 7.28 -4.80
CA MET A 162 -0.14 6.68 -4.55
C MET A 162 -0.28 6.23 -3.10
N MET A 163 0.75 5.57 -2.56
CA MET A 163 0.76 5.16 -1.15
C MET A 163 0.75 6.37 -0.22
N ALA A 164 1.56 7.40 -0.47
CA ALA A 164 1.60 8.60 0.36
C ALA A 164 0.23 9.30 0.42
N LEU A 165 -0.44 9.47 -0.74
CA LEU A 165 -1.77 10.07 -0.81
C LEU A 165 -2.81 9.28 0.01
N VAL A 166 -2.88 7.97 -0.13
CA VAL A 166 -3.82 7.17 0.67
C VAL A 166 -3.45 7.21 2.16
N MET A 167 -2.15 7.16 2.49
CA MET A 167 -1.69 7.22 3.88
C MET A 167 -1.96 8.56 4.57
N ILE A 168 -2.03 9.70 3.83
CA ILE A 168 -2.50 10.98 4.36
C ILE A 168 -3.90 10.81 4.96
N ASP A 169 -4.82 10.22 4.23
CA ASP A 169 -6.19 10.01 4.70
C ASP A 169 -6.28 8.94 5.80
N VAL A 170 -5.46 7.88 5.73
CA VAL A 170 -5.40 6.82 6.76
C VAL A 170 -4.92 7.37 8.10
N ALA A 171 -3.86 8.19 8.10
CA ALA A 171 -3.28 8.78 9.31
C ALA A 171 -4.06 10.01 9.83
N ALA A 172 -4.93 10.58 9.03
CA ALA A 172 -5.75 11.72 9.43
C ALA A 172 -6.85 11.33 10.43
N PRO A 173 -7.19 12.21 11.38
CA PRO A 173 -8.28 11.95 12.32
C PRO A 173 -9.63 11.86 11.57
N PRO A 174 -10.59 11.02 12.04
CA PRO A 174 -11.90 10.90 11.40
C PRO A 174 -12.70 12.20 11.30
N SER A 175 -12.41 13.17 12.18
CA SER A 175 -13.04 14.49 12.20
C SER A 175 -12.52 15.44 11.11
N TRP A 176 -11.38 15.13 10.49
CA TRP A 176 -10.83 16.03 9.46
C TRP A 176 -11.73 16.08 8.22
N LYS A 177 -12.13 17.31 7.84
CA LYS A 177 -13.09 17.54 6.76
C LYS A 177 -12.57 17.13 5.37
N GLY A 178 -11.27 17.21 5.13
CA GLY A 178 -10.62 16.85 3.87
C GLY A 178 -10.31 15.34 3.72
N ARG A 179 -10.63 14.53 4.72
CA ARG A 179 -10.32 13.08 4.68
C ARG A 179 -11.08 12.39 3.55
N GLY A 180 -10.36 11.69 2.71
CA GLY A 180 -10.85 11.07 1.48
C GLY A 180 -10.40 11.79 0.20
N VAL A 181 -10.02 13.07 0.28
CA VAL A 181 -9.56 13.84 -0.90
C VAL A 181 -8.28 13.26 -1.48
N ALA A 182 -7.27 13.00 -0.66
CA ALA A 182 -5.99 12.49 -1.13
C ALA A 182 -6.13 11.09 -1.74
N SER A 183 -6.91 10.21 -1.12
CA SER A 183 -7.22 8.88 -1.70
C SER A 183 -8.03 8.97 -2.99
N GLY A 184 -8.93 9.96 -3.12
CA GLY A 184 -9.68 10.23 -4.34
C GLY A 184 -8.79 10.69 -5.49
N LEU A 185 -7.82 11.56 -5.21
CA LEU A 185 -6.80 11.96 -6.18
C LEU A 185 -5.94 10.77 -6.62
N ALA A 186 -5.49 9.93 -5.66
CA ALA A 186 -4.74 8.72 -5.98
C ALA A 186 -5.52 7.79 -6.93
N ALA A 187 -6.82 7.59 -6.67
CA ALA A 187 -7.70 6.77 -7.52
C ALA A 187 -7.91 7.35 -8.92
N ALA A 188 -7.91 8.67 -9.05
CA ALA A 188 -8.03 9.35 -10.35
C ALA A 188 -6.71 9.32 -11.16
N ILE A 189 -5.55 9.35 -10.49
CA ILE A 189 -4.24 9.21 -11.15
C ILE A 189 -4.01 7.77 -11.62
N LYS A 190 -4.38 6.78 -10.80
CA LYS A 190 -4.20 5.35 -11.06
C LYS A 190 -5.38 4.60 -10.46
N LEU A 191 -6.01 3.68 -11.19
CA LEU A 191 -7.25 3.04 -10.75
C LEU A 191 -7.07 2.12 -9.52
N THR A 192 -5.90 1.52 -9.35
CA THR A 192 -5.67 0.55 -8.26
C THR A 192 -5.92 1.10 -6.85
N PRO A 193 -5.61 2.37 -6.48
CA PRO A 193 -5.98 2.93 -5.18
C PRO A 193 -7.48 3.09 -4.93
N ALA A 194 -8.35 2.94 -5.95
CA ALA A 194 -9.80 3.06 -5.75
C ALA A 194 -10.35 2.07 -4.71
N ILE A 195 -9.70 0.90 -4.55
CA ILE A 195 -10.05 -0.07 -3.51
C ILE A 195 -9.96 0.51 -2.09
N ALA A 196 -9.20 1.59 -1.87
CA ALA A 196 -9.08 2.23 -0.56
C ALA A 196 -10.41 2.77 -0.03
N VAL A 197 -11.44 2.95 -0.88
CA VAL A 197 -12.79 3.30 -0.43
C VAL A 197 -13.33 2.29 0.59
N LEU A 198 -12.96 1.01 0.45
CA LEU A 198 -13.35 -0.06 1.38
C LEU A 198 -12.78 0.15 2.79
N ILE A 199 -11.64 0.84 2.94
CA ILE A 199 -11.08 1.21 4.25
C ILE A 199 -12.12 2.04 5.01
N PHE A 200 -12.67 3.06 4.38
CA PHE A 200 -13.62 3.98 4.98
C PHE A 200 -14.99 3.31 5.17
N LEU A 201 -15.47 2.53 4.20
CA LEU A 201 -16.76 1.83 4.27
C LEU A 201 -16.76 0.81 5.41
N LEU A 202 -15.74 -0.04 5.52
CA LEU A 202 -15.63 -1.08 6.55
C LEU A 202 -15.37 -0.49 7.94
N ARG A 203 -14.80 0.73 8.02
CA ARG A 203 -14.65 1.51 9.23
C ARG A 203 -15.89 2.39 9.54
N ARG A 204 -16.97 2.30 8.75
CA ARG A 204 -18.21 3.12 8.86
C ARG A 204 -17.95 4.63 8.78
N GLN A 205 -16.91 5.03 8.07
CA GLN A 205 -16.52 6.42 7.86
C GLN A 205 -17.14 6.95 6.55
N TRP A 206 -18.45 6.94 6.47
CA TRP A 206 -19.24 7.21 5.27
C TRP A 206 -18.86 8.52 4.58
N ARG A 207 -18.66 9.56 5.39
CA ARG A 207 -18.24 10.87 4.86
C ARG A 207 -16.93 10.78 4.10
N SER A 208 -15.90 10.13 4.65
CA SER A 208 -14.61 9.97 3.99
C SER A 208 -14.72 9.12 2.72
N ALA A 209 -15.56 8.08 2.73
CA ALA A 209 -15.84 7.29 1.54
C ALA A 209 -16.51 8.13 0.44
N ILE A 210 -17.54 8.91 0.79
CA ILE A 210 -18.23 9.82 -0.15
C ILE A 210 -17.26 10.88 -0.68
N THR A 211 -16.45 11.49 0.19
CA THR A 211 -15.44 12.49 -0.22
C THR A 211 -14.44 11.90 -1.20
N MET A 212 -13.95 10.68 -0.94
CA MET A 212 -13.02 9.97 -1.83
C MET A 212 -13.64 9.74 -3.22
N VAL A 213 -14.85 9.19 -3.26
CA VAL A 213 -15.56 8.91 -4.53
C VAL A 213 -15.87 10.21 -5.26
N ALA A 214 -16.39 11.23 -4.55
CA ALA A 214 -16.71 12.52 -5.15
C ALA A 214 -15.47 13.21 -5.72
N THR A 215 -14.33 13.17 -5.00
CA THR A 215 -13.06 13.73 -5.50
C THR A 215 -12.58 13.00 -6.73
N SER A 216 -12.57 11.66 -6.71
CA SER A 216 -12.14 10.84 -7.85
C SER A 216 -13.00 11.12 -9.09
N LEU A 217 -14.34 11.14 -8.92
CA LEU A 217 -15.28 11.44 -10.00
C LEU A 217 -15.11 12.87 -10.52
N ALA A 218 -15.04 13.87 -9.65
CA ALA A 218 -14.89 15.26 -10.05
C ALA A 218 -13.63 15.48 -10.89
N VAL A 219 -12.50 14.90 -10.47
CA VAL A 219 -11.23 15.03 -11.17
C VAL A 219 -11.22 14.25 -12.49
N THR A 220 -11.83 13.06 -12.52
CA THR A 220 -12.02 12.28 -13.74
C THR A 220 -12.91 13.02 -14.74
N LEU A 221 -14.02 13.61 -14.30
CA LEU A 221 -14.91 14.41 -15.14
C LEU A 221 -14.20 15.68 -15.65
N LEU A 222 -13.39 16.34 -14.81
CA LEU A 222 -12.57 17.46 -15.27
C LEU A 222 -11.62 17.04 -16.40
N SER A 223 -10.95 15.89 -16.24
CA SER A 223 -10.09 15.34 -17.31
C SER A 223 -10.88 15.02 -18.58
N TRP A 224 -12.12 14.56 -18.42
CA TRP A 224 -13.01 14.31 -19.57
C TRP A 224 -13.35 15.59 -20.31
N VAL A 225 -13.61 16.70 -19.61
CA VAL A 225 -13.87 18.00 -20.23
C VAL A 225 -12.64 18.55 -20.96
N ILE A 226 -11.44 18.37 -20.37
CA ILE A 226 -10.20 18.90 -20.93
C ILE A 226 -9.70 18.05 -22.12
N SER A 227 -9.83 16.73 -22.06
CA SER A 227 -9.33 15.78 -23.04
C SER A 227 -10.37 14.68 -23.33
N PRO A 228 -11.49 15.03 -24.03
CA PRO A 228 -12.60 14.09 -24.23
C PRO A 228 -12.20 12.88 -25.08
N GLY A 229 -11.38 13.06 -26.11
CA GLY A 229 -10.92 11.97 -26.99
C GLY A 229 -10.11 10.93 -26.22
N GLU A 230 -9.10 11.35 -25.44
CA GLU A 230 -8.27 10.46 -24.65
C GLU A 230 -9.06 9.80 -23.51
N SER A 231 -10.02 10.52 -22.93
CA SER A 231 -10.90 9.95 -21.90
C SER A 231 -11.78 8.84 -22.47
N ALA A 232 -12.39 9.05 -23.63
CA ALA A 232 -13.16 8.02 -24.31
C ALA A 232 -12.27 6.83 -24.68
N ARG A 233 -11.08 7.08 -25.26
CA ARG A 233 -10.11 6.05 -25.62
C ARG A 233 -9.69 5.22 -24.42
N PHE A 234 -9.44 5.84 -23.26
CA PHE A 234 -9.07 5.12 -22.05
C PHE A 234 -10.23 4.27 -21.51
N PHE A 235 -11.37 4.90 -21.22
CA PHE A 235 -12.45 4.23 -20.48
C PHE A 235 -13.23 3.21 -21.30
N PHE A 236 -13.29 3.35 -22.63
CA PHE A 236 -14.04 2.43 -23.49
C PHE A 236 -13.18 1.41 -24.25
N ASP A 237 -11.85 1.58 -24.23
CA ASP A 237 -10.97 0.67 -24.96
C ASP A 237 -9.70 0.31 -24.19
N ALA A 238 -8.76 1.24 -24.00
CA ALA A 238 -7.41 0.93 -23.49
C ALA A 238 -7.37 0.22 -22.13
N MET A 239 -8.26 0.56 -21.19
CA MET A 239 -8.30 -0.08 -19.87
C MET A 239 -8.81 -1.53 -19.90
N TRP A 240 -9.47 -1.94 -20.97
CA TRP A 240 -10.03 -3.29 -21.12
C TRP A 240 -9.12 -4.23 -21.91
N ASP A 241 -8.06 -3.71 -22.50
CA ASP A 241 -7.09 -4.51 -23.26
C ASP A 241 -6.05 -5.16 -22.31
N PRO A 242 -6.13 -6.48 -22.08
CA PRO A 242 -5.24 -7.17 -21.16
C PRO A 242 -3.79 -7.24 -21.65
N GLN A 243 -3.54 -7.11 -22.96
CA GLN A 243 -2.20 -7.18 -23.55
C GLN A 243 -1.34 -5.96 -23.19
N ARG A 244 -1.98 -4.84 -22.88
CA ARG A 244 -1.28 -3.61 -22.47
C ARG A 244 -0.58 -3.72 -21.13
N ALA A 245 -0.97 -4.68 -20.29
CA ALA A 245 -0.47 -4.81 -18.92
C ALA A 245 0.75 -5.75 -18.79
N GLY A 246 1.08 -6.53 -19.84
CA GLY A 246 2.16 -7.53 -19.85
C GLY A 246 1.70 -8.93 -19.43
N ASP A 247 2.66 -9.86 -19.39
CA ASP A 247 2.40 -11.29 -19.20
C ASP A 247 2.03 -11.63 -17.73
N ALA A 248 0.89 -12.31 -17.58
CA ALA A 248 0.40 -12.69 -16.25
C ALA A 248 1.36 -13.63 -15.49
N TYR A 249 2.06 -14.53 -16.20
CA TYR A 249 2.98 -15.50 -15.62
C TYR A 249 4.34 -14.91 -15.24
N TYR A 250 4.72 -13.72 -15.74
CA TYR A 250 6.03 -13.14 -15.48
C TYR A 250 6.33 -13.05 -13.99
N THR A 251 7.56 -13.38 -13.59
CA THR A 251 7.97 -13.55 -12.19
C THR A 251 7.64 -12.34 -11.31
N SER A 252 7.79 -11.12 -11.83
CA SER A 252 7.46 -9.88 -11.11
C SER A 252 5.97 -9.74 -10.81
N ASN A 253 5.08 -10.48 -11.50
CA ASN A 253 3.64 -10.44 -11.20
C ASN A 253 3.32 -11.24 -9.94
N GLN A 254 3.41 -10.58 -8.79
CA GLN A 254 3.25 -11.15 -7.45
C GLN A 254 1.81 -10.98 -6.96
N ASN A 255 0.86 -11.70 -7.59
CA ASN A 255 -0.56 -11.69 -7.25
C ASN A 255 -1.23 -13.06 -7.50
N LEU A 256 -2.53 -13.17 -7.24
CA LEU A 256 -3.27 -14.42 -7.42
C LEU A 256 -3.30 -14.87 -8.89
N LYS A 257 -3.42 -13.93 -9.85
CA LYS A 257 -3.40 -14.29 -11.27
C LYS A 257 -2.03 -14.81 -11.70
N GLY A 258 -0.94 -14.17 -11.25
CA GLY A 258 0.42 -14.63 -11.52
C GLY A 258 0.69 -16.02 -10.93
N PHE A 259 0.26 -16.27 -9.69
CA PHE A 259 0.36 -17.57 -9.07
C PHE A 259 -0.40 -18.66 -9.86
N VAL A 260 -1.66 -18.38 -10.23
CA VAL A 260 -2.49 -19.29 -11.04
C VAL A 260 -1.88 -19.54 -12.41
N ALA A 261 -1.39 -18.49 -13.09
CA ALA A 261 -0.83 -18.60 -14.43
C ALA A 261 0.45 -19.44 -14.48
N ARG A 262 1.26 -19.38 -13.42
CA ARG A 262 2.46 -20.24 -13.32
C ARG A 262 2.15 -21.67 -12.88
N ALA A 263 1.05 -21.89 -12.13
CA ALA A 263 0.73 -23.19 -11.52
C ALA A 263 -0.22 -24.07 -12.37
N LEU A 264 -0.99 -23.49 -13.27
CA LEU A 264 -2.07 -24.17 -13.98
C LEU A 264 -1.95 -24.00 -15.50
N PRO A 265 -2.54 -24.87 -16.31
CA PRO A 265 -2.61 -24.69 -17.75
C PRO A 265 -3.51 -23.49 -18.10
N GLU A 266 -3.22 -22.84 -19.23
CA GLU A 266 -3.80 -21.58 -19.64
C GLU A 266 -5.34 -21.57 -19.68
N ASN A 267 -5.94 -22.66 -20.12
CA ASN A 267 -7.41 -22.81 -20.16
C ASN A 267 -8.10 -22.73 -18.79
N ALA A 268 -7.36 -22.93 -17.69
CA ALA A 268 -7.87 -22.84 -16.32
C ALA A 268 -7.67 -21.46 -15.67
N TRP A 269 -6.84 -20.58 -16.25
CA TRP A 269 -6.42 -19.33 -15.59
C TRP A 269 -7.59 -18.43 -15.18
N SER A 270 -8.53 -18.18 -16.07
CA SER A 270 -9.63 -17.23 -15.82
C SER A 270 -10.56 -17.72 -14.70
N ILE A 271 -10.91 -19.01 -14.70
CA ILE A 271 -11.81 -19.59 -13.70
C ILE A 271 -11.11 -19.69 -12.34
N ALA A 272 -9.88 -20.20 -12.30
CA ALA A 272 -9.11 -20.34 -11.07
C ALA A 272 -8.82 -18.96 -10.45
N TRP A 273 -8.47 -17.96 -11.26
CA TRP A 273 -8.29 -16.59 -10.79
C TRP A 273 -9.58 -16.01 -10.22
N ALA A 274 -10.72 -16.16 -10.90
CA ALA A 274 -12.01 -15.67 -10.41
C ALA A 274 -12.39 -16.29 -9.06
N ILE A 275 -12.16 -17.61 -8.89
CA ILE A 275 -12.41 -18.31 -7.61
C ILE A 275 -11.49 -17.76 -6.52
N THR A 276 -10.17 -17.65 -6.77
CA THR A 276 -9.22 -17.14 -5.77
C THR A 276 -9.49 -15.67 -5.40
N VAL A 277 -9.91 -14.83 -6.34
CA VAL A 277 -10.36 -13.46 -6.10
C VAL A 277 -11.61 -13.44 -5.19
N ALA A 278 -12.62 -14.25 -5.47
CA ALA A 278 -13.82 -14.32 -4.64
C ALA A 278 -13.50 -14.74 -3.20
N LEU A 279 -12.65 -15.74 -3.02
CA LEU A 279 -12.20 -16.19 -1.70
C LEU A 279 -11.40 -15.09 -0.97
N ALA A 280 -10.49 -14.41 -1.66
CA ALA A 280 -9.70 -13.32 -1.09
C ALA A 280 -10.57 -12.14 -0.65
N LEU A 281 -11.58 -11.76 -1.44
CA LEU A 281 -12.55 -10.71 -1.10
C LEU A 281 -13.33 -11.07 0.17
N VAL A 282 -13.89 -12.28 0.25
CA VAL A 282 -14.63 -12.75 1.44
C VAL A 282 -13.73 -12.76 2.67
N ALA A 283 -12.51 -13.29 2.54
CA ALA A 283 -11.54 -13.37 3.64
C ALA A 283 -11.12 -11.97 4.14
N ALA A 284 -10.84 -11.04 3.24
CA ALA A 284 -10.44 -9.68 3.59
C ALA A 284 -11.58 -8.90 4.27
N VAL A 285 -12.79 -8.98 3.75
CA VAL A 285 -13.98 -8.36 4.39
C VAL A 285 -14.17 -8.95 5.79
N TRP A 286 -14.14 -10.27 5.92
CA TRP A 286 -14.26 -10.93 7.22
C TRP A 286 -13.17 -10.50 8.20
N LEU A 287 -11.89 -10.42 7.77
CA LEU A 287 -10.79 -9.90 8.59
C LEU A 287 -11.04 -8.46 9.04
N CYS A 288 -11.46 -7.58 8.13
CA CYS A 288 -11.73 -6.18 8.45
C CYS A 288 -12.88 -6.04 9.45
N LEU A 289 -13.92 -6.87 9.37
CA LEU A 289 -14.98 -6.91 10.37
C LEU A 289 -14.46 -7.36 11.74
N ARG A 290 -13.54 -8.31 11.80
CA ARG A 290 -12.88 -8.72 13.05
C ARG A 290 -11.98 -7.63 13.62
N ILE A 291 -11.22 -6.92 12.78
CA ILE A 291 -10.42 -5.76 13.19
C ILE A 291 -11.33 -4.67 13.78
N GLN A 292 -12.46 -4.38 13.12
CA GLN A 292 -13.45 -3.42 13.61
C GLN A 292 -14.02 -3.85 14.98
N ALA A 293 -14.36 -5.12 15.12
CA ALA A 293 -14.84 -5.64 16.39
C ALA A 293 -13.79 -5.54 17.51
N ALA A 294 -12.52 -5.82 17.22
CA ALA A 294 -11.42 -5.66 18.19
C ALA A 294 -11.16 -4.20 18.58
N ALA A 295 -11.45 -3.24 17.70
CA ALA A 295 -11.34 -1.81 18.00
C ALA A 295 -12.49 -1.30 18.89
N THR A 296 -13.66 -1.95 18.85
CA THR A 296 -14.84 -1.57 19.64
C THR A 296 -15.02 -2.42 20.90
N SER A 297 -14.33 -3.55 21.01
CA SER A 297 -14.38 -4.43 22.19
C SER A 297 -13.62 -3.82 23.36
N VAL A 298 -14.28 -3.83 24.51
CA VAL A 298 -13.77 -3.31 25.76
C VAL A 298 -13.25 -4.47 26.62
N VAL A 299 -11.99 -4.39 27.08
CA VAL A 299 -11.47 -5.33 28.07
C VAL A 299 -11.98 -4.89 29.44
N THR A 300 -12.98 -5.58 29.94
CA THR A 300 -13.34 -5.47 31.37
C THR A 300 -12.30 -6.28 32.15
N SER A 301 -11.32 -5.61 32.77
CA SER A 301 -10.51 -6.24 33.80
C SER A 301 -11.40 -6.44 35.01
N ARG A 302 -11.82 -7.68 35.32
CA ARG A 302 -12.29 -8.03 36.64
C ARG A 302 -11.08 -7.96 37.57
N SER A 303 -11.00 -6.90 38.35
CA SER A 303 -10.18 -6.90 39.56
C SER A 303 -10.83 -7.89 40.53
N ALA A 304 -10.22 -9.05 40.69
CA ALA A 304 -10.57 -9.96 41.76
C ALA A 304 -9.99 -9.38 43.04
N SER A 305 -10.73 -8.50 43.71
CA SER A 305 -10.59 -8.24 45.12
C SER A 305 -11.74 -8.96 45.80
N ASP A 306 -11.44 -10.09 46.40
CA ASP A 306 -12.39 -10.98 47.08
C ASP A 306 -13.03 -10.36 48.36
N ASP A 307 -12.77 -9.08 48.69
CA ASP A 307 -13.17 -8.45 49.94
C ASP A 307 -13.89 -7.09 49.84
N ALA A 308 -14.48 -6.74 48.68
CA ALA A 308 -15.23 -5.49 48.57
C ALA A 308 -16.73 -5.71 48.56
N ALA A 309 -17.45 -4.95 49.38
CA ALA A 309 -18.90 -4.90 49.45
C ALA A 309 -19.57 -4.71 48.05
N PRO A 310 -20.78 -5.25 47.80
CA PRO A 310 -21.34 -5.40 46.47
C PRO A 310 -21.73 -4.10 45.73
N ASP A 311 -21.55 -2.92 46.29
CA ASP A 311 -22.14 -1.67 45.78
C ASP A 311 -21.14 -0.66 45.19
N VAL A 312 -19.84 -0.97 45.05
CA VAL A 312 -18.87 -0.10 44.39
C VAL A 312 -18.16 -0.85 43.26
N VAL A 313 -18.82 -0.96 42.13
CA VAL A 313 -18.14 -1.34 40.85
C VAL A 313 -17.29 -0.17 40.44
N ALA A 314 -16.02 -0.16 40.85
CA ALA A 314 -15.02 0.74 40.25
C ALA A 314 -14.84 0.35 38.80
N THR A 315 -15.55 1.03 37.88
CA THR A 315 -15.39 0.89 36.45
C THR A 315 -14.06 1.53 36.06
N THR A 316 -12.98 0.76 36.06
CA THR A 316 -11.76 1.15 35.35
C THR A 316 -12.11 1.40 33.88
N PRO A 317 -11.70 2.53 33.29
CA PRO A 317 -12.02 2.80 31.90
C PRO A 317 -11.47 1.68 31.02
N ALA A 318 -12.39 1.00 30.38
CA ALA A 318 -12.09 -0.17 29.60
C ALA A 318 -11.35 0.25 28.31
N THR A 319 -10.13 -0.24 28.14
CA THR A 319 -9.30 0.04 26.96
C THR A 319 -9.66 -0.88 25.80
N PRO A 320 -9.81 -0.37 24.58
CA PRO A 320 -10.06 -1.21 23.41
C PRO A 320 -8.89 -2.18 23.17
N VAL A 321 -9.20 -3.37 22.64
CA VAL A 321 -8.19 -4.39 22.28
C VAL A 321 -7.19 -3.81 21.28
N LEU A 322 -7.70 -3.12 20.23
CA LEU A 322 -6.90 -2.36 19.26
C LEU A 322 -7.24 -0.86 19.34
N PRO A 323 -6.26 0.04 19.45
CA PRO A 323 -6.48 1.48 19.29
C PRO A 323 -7.03 1.80 17.89
N GLU A 324 -7.88 2.82 17.79
CA GLU A 324 -8.57 3.21 16.55
C GLU A 324 -7.62 3.46 15.38
N ASN A 325 -6.53 4.18 15.61
CA ASN A 325 -5.53 4.48 14.58
C ASN A 325 -4.76 3.24 14.11
N LEU A 326 -4.41 2.32 15.01
CA LEU A 326 -3.79 1.04 14.65
C LEU A 326 -4.77 0.15 13.89
N ALA A 327 -6.04 0.10 14.31
CA ALA A 327 -7.08 -0.64 13.61
C ALA A 327 -7.33 -0.08 12.20
N THR A 328 -7.26 1.25 12.04
CA THR A 328 -7.37 1.90 10.71
C THR A 328 -6.17 1.56 9.83
N LEU A 329 -4.94 1.63 10.36
CA LEU A 329 -3.74 1.25 9.62
C LEU A 329 -3.78 -0.23 9.20
N LEU A 330 -4.20 -1.12 10.11
CA LEU A 330 -4.31 -2.55 9.84
C LEU A 330 -5.39 -2.83 8.78
N THR A 331 -6.54 -2.15 8.85
CA THR A 331 -7.58 -2.23 7.81
C THR A 331 -7.05 -1.77 6.47
N ALA A 332 -6.29 -0.66 6.43
CA ALA A 332 -5.66 -0.17 5.22
C ALA A 332 -4.65 -1.18 4.67
N ALA A 333 -3.81 -1.77 5.51
CA ALA A 333 -2.87 -2.82 5.12
C ALA A 333 -3.58 -4.02 4.48
N VAL A 334 -4.68 -4.52 5.10
CA VAL A 334 -5.46 -5.65 4.56
C VAL A 334 -6.11 -5.28 3.22
N ILE A 335 -6.75 -4.12 3.11
CA ILE A 335 -7.47 -3.71 1.90
C ILE A 335 -6.51 -3.42 0.75
N MET A 336 -5.40 -2.73 1.00
CA MET A 336 -4.44 -2.44 -0.06
C MET A 336 -3.69 -3.71 -0.51
N THR A 337 -3.37 -4.62 0.41
CA THR A 337 -2.85 -5.96 0.07
C THR A 337 -3.87 -6.76 -0.75
N LEU A 338 -5.16 -6.71 -0.39
CA LEU A 338 -6.22 -7.31 -1.22
C LEU A 338 -6.18 -6.74 -2.64
N GLY A 339 -6.07 -5.41 -2.80
CA GLY A 339 -5.98 -4.76 -4.11
C GLY A 339 -4.81 -5.29 -4.95
N LEU A 340 -3.66 -5.51 -4.32
CA LEU A 340 -2.50 -6.12 -4.97
C LEU A 340 -2.78 -7.56 -5.40
N LEU A 341 -3.40 -8.35 -4.53
CA LEU A 341 -3.68 -9.77 -4.78
C LEU A 341 -4.70 -10.01 -5.88
N VAL A 342 -5.76 -9.17 -5.96
CA VAL A 342 -6.88 -9.38 -6.91
C VAL A 342 -6.69 -8.68 -8.25
N SER A 343 -5.77 -7.73 -8.35
CA SER A 343 -5.45 -7.07 -9.62
C SER A 343 -4.99 -8.09 -10.66
N PRO A 344 -5.33 -7.92 -11.95
CA PRO A 344 -4.84 -8.81 -13.00
C PRO A 344 -3.32 -8.79 -13.14
N ILE A 345 -2.69 -7.64 -12.92
CA ILE A 345 -1.23 -7.46 -12.90
C ILE A 345 -0.83 -6.64 -11.68
N THR A 346 0.12 -7.18 -10.92
CA THR A 346 0.74 -6.52 -9.77
C THR A 346 2.23 -6.83 -9.75
N TRP A 347 3.00 -5.94 -10.36
CA TRP A 347 4.46 -6.06 -10.35
C TRP A 347 5.03 -5.95 -8.94
N SER A 348 6.21 -6.51 -8.70
CA SER A 348 6.84 -6.52 -7.36
C SER A 348 7.00 -5.11 -6.77
N HIS A 349 7.29 -4.10 -7.59
CA HIS A 349 7.36 -2.70 -7.15
C HIS A 349 6.02 -2.06 -6.77
N HIS A 350 4.87 -2.71 -7.03
CA HIS A 350 3.58 -2.27 -6.48
C HIS A 350 3.45 -2.60 -4.98
N TRP A 351 4.26 -3.54 -4.46
CA TRP A 351 4.21 -4.00 -3.08
C TRP A 351 4.82 -3.02 -2.06
N VAL A 352 4.96 -1.74 -2.39
CA VAL A 352 5.31 -0.69 -1.42
C VAL A 352 4.39 -0.70 -0.19
N TRP A 353 3.14 -1.14 -0.33
CA TRP A 353 2.19 -1.37 0.76
C TRP A 353 2.62 -2.44 1.76
N GLY A 354 3.57 -3.29 1.39
CA GLY A 354 4.19 -4.27 2.26
C GLY A 354 4.83 -3.65 3.51
N LEU A 355 5.36 -2.43 3.41
CA LEU A 355 5.88 -1.68 4.56
C LEU A 355 4.78 -1.45 5.61
N ALA A 356 3.63 -0.93 5.21
CA ALA A 356 2.52 -0.70 6.13
C ALA A 356 1.95 -2.01 6.69
N SER A 357 1.91 -3.07 5.87
CA SER A 357 1.47 -4.41 6.28
C SER A 357 2.38 -4.98 7.37
N VAL A 358 3.68 -5.08 7.13
CA VAL A 358 4.65 -5.62 8.10
C VAL A 358 4.64 -4.84 9.41
N VAL A 359 4.66 -3.49 9.34
CA VAL A 359 4.66 -2.63 10.52
C VAL A 359 3.36 -2.76 11.32
N ALA A 360 2.19 -2.80 10.67
CA ALA A 360 0.91 -2.99 11.33
C ALA A 360 0.81 -4.37 12.01
N LEU A 361 1.25 -5.43 11.33
CA LEU A 361 1.25 -6.80 11.87
C LEU A 361 2.17 -6.92 13.08
N ILE A 362 3.38 -6.35 13.03
CA ILE A 362 4.30 -6.32 14.19
C ILE A 362 3.67 -5.56 15.36
N ALA A 363 3.08 -4.37 15.11
CA ALA A 363 2.44 -3.59 16.17
C ALA A 363 1.28 -4.35 16.84
N VAL A 364 0.47 -5.06 16.03
CA VAL A 364 -0.62 -5.92 16.55
C VAL A 364 -0.06 -7.13 17.27
N ALA A 365 0.98 -7.79 16.76
CA ALA A 365 1.62 -8.93 17.39
C ALA A 365 2.18 -8.57 18.79
N LEU A 366 2.85 -7.44 18.91
CA LEU A 366 3.36 -6.93 20.18
C LEU A 366 2.22 -6.63 21.17
N ARG A 367 1.13 -6.03 20.69
CA ARG A 367 -0.03 -5.69 21.54
C ARG A 367 -0.78 -6.93 22.01
N LEU A 368 -0.95 -7.93 21.15
CA LEU A 368 -1.66 -9.18 21.46
C LEU A 368 -0.72 -10.25 22.06
N LYS A 369 0.59 -9.96 22.17
CA LYS A 369 1.63 -10.91 22.61
C LYS A 369 1.62 -12.20 21.78
N SER A 370 1.41 -12.07 20.46
CA SER A 370 1.33 -13.19 19.54
C SER A 370 2.66 -13.44 18.84
N ALA A 371 3.44 -14.39 19.30
CA ALA A 371 4.71 -14.78 18.69
C ALA A 371 4.53 -15.33 17.26
N PRO A 372 3.48 -16.15 16.94
CA PRO A 372 3.27 -16.62 15.58
C PRO A 372 3.01 -15.46 14.59
N LEU A 373 2.20 -14.46 14.98
CA LEU A 373 1.95 -13.29 14.14
C LEU A 373 3.21 -12.45 13.93
N ALA A 374 4.03 -12.28 14.98
CA ALA A 374 5.32 -11.60 14.87
C ALA A 374 6.26 -12.35 13.90
N ALA A 375 6.36 -13.68 14.02
CA ALA A 375 7.20 -14.50 13.14
C ALA A 375 6.79 -14.37 11.67
N VAL A 376 5.49 -14.47 11.35
CA VAL A 376 4.98 -14.32 9.98
C VAL A 376 5.26 -12.91 9.44
N ALA A 377 5.08 -11.87 10.25
CA ALA A 377 5.37 -10.48 9.84
C ALA A 377 6.88 -10.27 9.55
N LEU A 378 7.76 -10.85 10.37
CA LEU A 378 9.21 -10.80 10.16
C LEU A 378 9.63 -11.57 8.90
N VAL A 379 9.04 -12.76 8.67
CA VAL A 379 9.27 -13.54 7.43
C VAL A 379 8.82 -12.73 6.21
N GLN A 380 7.64 -12.10 6.26
CA GLN A 380 7.18 -11.24 5.16
C GLN A 380 8.16 -10.08 4.90
N GLY A 381 8.67 -9.43 5.95
CA GLY A 381 9.68 -8.38 5.82
C GLY A 381 10.98 -8.90 5.22
N ALA A 382 11.45 -10.07 5.64
CA ALA A 382 12.65 -10.73 5.08
C ALA A 382 12.47 -11.07 3.59
N LEU A 383 11.29 -11.52 3.17
CA LEU A 383 10.99 -11.79 1.77
C LEU A 383 11.02 -10.53 0.91
N PHE A 384 10.59 -9.37 1.44
CA PHE A 384 10.74 -8.09 0.73
C PHE A 384 12.20 -7.62 0.61
N ILE A 385 13.09 -8.07 1.50
CA ILE A 385 14.52 -7.80 1.40
C ILE A 385 15.19 -8.76 0.41
N MET A 386 14.88 -10.04 0.50
CA MET A 386 15.53 -11.11 -0.26
C MET A 386 15.02 -11.22 -1.70
N ALA A 387 13.78 -10.80 -1.96
CA ALA A 387 13.11 -10.84 -3.26
C ALA A 387 13.28 -12.19 -4.01
N PRO A 388 12.92 -13.32 -3.40
CA PRO A 388 13.31 -14.63 -3.91
C PRO A 388 12.65 -15.02 -5.23
N HIS A 389 11.62 -14.28 -5.65
CA HIS A 389 11.01 -14.45 -6.98
C HIS A 389 11.99 -14.14 -8.13
N TRP A 390 13.09 -13.41 -7.87
CA TRP A 390 14.14 -13.15 -8.86
C TRP A 390 15.25 -14.21 -8.91
N TRP A 391 15.21 -15.24 -8.05
CA TRP A 391 16.29 -16.22 -7.96
C TRP A 391 16.32 -17.28 -9.07
N PHE A 392 15.21 -17.46 -9.77
CA PHE A 392 15.07 -18.48 -10.82
C PHE A 392 15.11 -17.87 -12.21
N SER A 393 15.34 -18.72 -13.21
CA SER A 393 15.24 -18.29 -14.62
C SER A 393 13.85 -17.74 -14.90
N HIS A 394 13.79 -16.53 -15.44
CA HIS A 394 12.54 -15.82 -15.70
C HIS A 394 12.58 -15.09 -17.05
N GLY A 395 11.39 -14.71 -17.55
CA GLY A 395 11.20 -14.18 -18.89
C GLY A 395 11.24 -15.26 -19.96
N GLN A 396 10.81 -14.94 -21.18
CA GLN A 396 10.74 -15.88 -22.30
C GLN A 396 10.01 -17.19 -21.97
N VAL A 397 8.92 -17.10 -21.19
CA VAL A 397 8.08 -18.23 -20.72
C VAL A 397 8.74 -19.21 -19.74
N ASN A 398 9.94 -18.92 -19.24
CA ASN A 398 10.63 -19.81 -18.30
C ASN A 398 9.80 -20.15 -17.06
N GLU A 399 8.99 -19.20 -16.58
CA GLU A 399 8.15 -19.36 -15.40
C GLU A 399 7.07 -20.44 -15.56
N LEU A 400 6.67 -20.75 -16.80
CA LEU A 400 5.69 -21.80 -17.09
C LEU A 400 6.31 -23.21 -16.95
N HIS A 401 7.64 -23.29 -16.85
CA HIS A 401 8.39 -24.54 -16.68
C HIS A 401 8.94 -24.74 -15.27
N TRP A 402 8.63 -23.83 -14.34
CA TRP A 402 9.06 -23.93 -12.96
C TRP A 402 8.50 -25.18 -12.26
N ASN A 403 9.34 -25.87 -11.51
CA ASN A 403 8.89 -26.94 -10.64
C ASN A 403 8.13 -26.39 -9.41
N VAL A 404 7.54 -27.26 -8.60
CA VAL A 404 6.70 -26.87 -7.45
C VAL A 404 7.47 -25.98 -6.45
N ALA A 405 8.76 -26.26 -6.18
CA ALA A 405 9.55 -25.45 -5.24
C ALA A 405 9.82 -24.05 -5.82
N GLU A 406 10.17 -23.95 -7.10
CA GLU A 406 10.34 -22.68 -7.81
C GLU A 406 9.04 -21.88 -7.85
N GLN A 407 7.88 -22.53 -8.07
CA GLN A 407 6.55 -21.92 -8.01
C GLN A 407 6.25 -21.31 -6.64
N LEU A 408 6.50 -22.05 -5.55
CA LEU A 408 6.24 -21.58 -4.19
C LEU A 408 7.16 -20.41 -3.82
N VAL A 409 8.45 -20.53 -4.06
CA VAL A 409 9.44 -19.50 -3.76
C VAL A 409 9.27 -18.29 -4.70
N GLY A 410 9.06 -18.55 -5.98
CA GLY A 410 8.82 -17.51 -6.99
C GLY A 410 7.50 -16.75 -6.82
N SER A 411 6.57 -17.23 -5.99
CA SER A 411 5.31 -16.55 -5.62
C SER A 411 5.30 -16.05 -4.18
N SER A 412 6.47 -15.81 -3.62
CA SER A 412 6.70 -15.53 -2.20
C SER A 412 5.88 -14.37 -1.63
N TYR A 413 5.70 -13.25 -2.35
CA TYR A 413 4.92 -12.11 -1.86
C TYR A 413 3.44 -12.46 -1.74
N THR A 414 2.90 -13.14 -2.74
CA THR A 414 1.50 -13.63 -2.74
C THR A 414 1.25 -14.57 -1.56
N LEU A 415 2.12 -15.55 -1.37
CA LEU A 415 1.99 -16.56 -0.31
C LEU A 415 2.20 -15.96 1.09
N ALA A 416 3.17 -15.04 1.25
CA ALA A 416 3.39 -14.33 2.50
C ALA A 416 2.18 -13.47 2.91
N ALA A 417 1.51 -12.83 1.95
CA ALA A 417 0.29 -12.06 2.22
C ALA A 417 -0.85 -12.96 2.70
N ILE A 418 -1.04 -14.12 2.07
CA ILE A 418 -2.03 -15.11 2.50
C ILE A 418 -1.71 -15.62 3.91
N ALA A 419 -0.45 -16.01 4.17
CA ALA A 419 0.00 -16.46 5.50
C ALA A 419 -0.21 -15.38 6.57
N SER A 420 0.06 -14.12 6.24
CA SER A 420 -0.18 -12.97 7.13
C SER A 420 -1.67 -12.80 7.46
N GLY A 421 -2.55 -12.96 6.48
CA GLY A 421 -3.99 -12.95 6.69
C GLY A 421 -4.47 -14.06 7.63
N VAL A 422 -3.96 -15.28 7.43
CA VAL A 422 -4.26 -16.44 8.28
C VAL A 422 -3.73 -16.22 9.71
N ALA A 423 -2.48 -15.80 9.87
CA ALA A 423 -1.90 -15.54 11.19
C ALA A 423 -2.63 -14.41 11.95
N LEU A 424 -3.04 -13.36 11.24
CA LEU A 424 -3.86 -12.28 11.80
C LEU A 424 -5.23 -12.79 12.24
N ALA A 425 -5.86 -13.65 11.43
CA ALA A 425 -7.13 -14.28 11.78
C ALA A 425 -7.05 -15.09 13.08
N TRP A 426 -5.95 -15.78 13.29
CA TRP A 426 -5.71 -16.57 14.52
C TRP A 426 -5.40 -15.69 15.74
N ALA A 427 -4.66 -14.60 15.54
CA ALA A 427 -4.27 -13.71 16.63
C ALA A 427 -5.41 -12.84 17.16
N LEU A 428 -6.38 -12.47 16.30
CA LEU A 428 -7.51 -11.64 16.70
C LEU A 428 -8.50 -12.44 17.58
N PRO A 429 -9.05 -11.86 18.67
CA PRO A 429 -9.98 -12.55 19.59
C PRO A 429 -11.25 -13.04 18.89
N MET A 430 -11.63 -14.30 19.12
CA MET A 430 -12.85 -14.91 18.55
C MET A 430 -14.17 -14.26 19.03
N GLN A 431 -14.18 -13.73 20.25
CA GLN A 431 -15.39 -13.13 20.88
C GLN A 431 -15.86 -11.83 20.19
N ALA A 432 -15.05 -11.25 19.29
CA ALA A 432 -15.40 -10.06 18.56
C ALA A 432 -16.53 -10.25 17.51
N THR A 433 -16.83 -11.47 17.10
CA THR A 433 -17.84 -11.76 16.07
C THR A 433 -19.25 -12.03 16.61
N ALA A 434 -19.38 -12.42 17.88
CA ALA A 434 -20.67 -12.84 18.47
C ALA A 434 -21.66 -11.68 18.72
N ARG A 435 -21.24 -10.41 18.69
CA ARG A 435 -22.08 -9.23 18.98
C ARG A 435 -22.51 -8.41 17.77
N LEU A 436 -22.18 -8.83 16.55
CA LEU A 436 -22.71 -8.24 15.32
C LEU A 436 -24.15 -8.75 14.99
N GLY A 437 -24.79 -9.46 15.96
CA GLY A 437 -26.18 -9.86 15.86
C GLY A 437 -27.11 -8.65 15.81
N TRP A 438 -28.04 -8.72 14.92
CA TRP A 438 -29.19 -7.90 14.50
C TRP A 438 -29.76 -6.82 15.44
N ASN A 439 -29.35 -6.74 16.70
CA ASN A 439 -29.89 -5.79 17.69
C ASN A 439 -29.35 -4.36 17.60
N SER A 440 -28.27 -4.11 16.82
CA SER A 440 -27.77 -2.75 16.61
C SER A 440 -28.54 -1.95 15.57
N LEU A 441 -29.39 -2.60 14.75
CA LEU A 441 -30.23 -1.95 13.74
C LEU A 441 -31.52 -1.35 14.31
N ARG A 442 -31.87 -1.64 15.58
CA ARG A 442 -33.14 -1.17 16.20
C ARG A 442 -32.99 0.07 17.10
N ARG A 443 -31.80 0.67 17.26
CA ARG A 443 -31.61 1.83 18.18
C ARG A 443 -31.46 3.20 17.48
N THR A 444 -31.84 3.34 16.23
CA THR A 444 -31.84 4.64 15.54
C THR A 444 -33.24 5.20 15.25
N ASN A 445 -34.29 4.68 15.85
CA ASN A 445 -35.64 5.27 15.81
C ASN A 445 -36.02 5.76 17.21
N ALA A 446 -35.45 6.87 17.68
CA ALA A 446 -36.07 7.75 18.66
C ALA A 446 -36.62 8.96 17.89
N PRO A 447 -37.90 9.34 18.07
CA PRO A 447 -38.49 10.46 17.34
C PRO A 447 -37.90 11.78 17.81
N ILE A 448 -37.96 12.75 16.89
CA ILE A 448 -37.55 14.16 16.99
C ILE A 448 -38.21 14.84 18.20
#